data_b0e577c32c47d37c241f78bfbeeac67c
#
_entry.id   b0e577c32c47d37c241f78bfbeeac67c
#
_cell.length_a   1.000
_cell.length_b   1.000
_cell.length_c   1.000
_cell.angle_alpha   90.00
_cell.angle_beta   90.00
_cell.angle_gamma   90.00
#
_symmetry.space_group_name_H-M   'P 1'
#
loop_
_entity.id
_entity.type
_entity.pdbx_description
1 polymer ?
#
loop_
_entity_poly.entity_id
_entity_poly.type
_entity_poly.pdbx_seq_one_letter_code
_entity_poly.pdbx_strand_id
1 'polypeptide(L)'
;MDIQTLRKSRNQDFSKILGEFDKIAKPSEGGGKSYEDDRFWKLTPDKAGNATATIRFLPRVEGDEFPWARVFNHSFQGPTGKWYIENSLTTLGENDPVGELNSRLWNSGSEANKEIARKQKRKLSYIANVYIINDPAKPENNGTVKLFKFGKKIFDKIMDKANPTFEDEKPVLVFDLWEGADFKLRMRKVDGYSNYDQSQFNEQTEIAPTDEEKLAIVSKQYKLSEFTDRKNFKSYDELKKKLEMVLSGESAPSRSAAQMAEEEDRPAAAAPERVSKPAPQPRVAATTADDEDDLSYFQKLANE
;
A
#
# COMPACT_ATOMS: atom_id res chain seq x y z
N MET A 1 10.43 -37.16 -20.37
CA MET A 1 10.87 -35.88 -20.96
C MET A 1 11.90 -36.20 -22.01
N ASP A 2 11.65 -35.87 -23.29
CA ASP A 2 12.53 -36.24 -24.41
C ASP A 2 13.68 -35.22 -24.51
N ILE A 3 14.89 -35.74 -24.88
CA ILE A 3 16.12 -34.93 -25.05
C ILE A 3 15.97 -33.81 -26.06
N GLN A 4 15.12 -33.97 -27.08
CA GLN A 4 14.84 -32.93 -28.07
C GLN A 4 14.00 -31.77 -27.47
N THR A 5 13.10 -32.07 -26.54
CA THR A 5 12.33 -31.07 -25.81
C THR A 5 13.24 -30.26 -24.86
N LEU A 6 14.19 -30.91 -24.19
CA LEU A 6 15.20 -30.27 -23.36
C LEU A 6 16.17 -29.37 -24.17
N ARG A 7 16.51 -29.76 -25.40
CA ARG A 7 17.35 -28.94 -26.28
C ARG A 7 16.59 -27.69 -26.81
N LYS A 8 15.29 -27.80 -27.08
CA LYS A 8 14.46 -26.68 -27.48
C LYS A 8 14.21 -25.71 -26.33
N SER A 9 13.93 -26.20 -25.14
CA SER A 9 13.73 -25.34 -23.95
C SER A 9 15.02 -24.58 -23.61
N ARG A 10 16.19 -25.23 -23.71
CA ARG A 10 17.50 -24.61 -23.46
C ARG A 10 17.75 -23.35 -24.31
N ASN A 11 17.39 -23.38 -25.59
CA ASN A 11 17.57 -22.23 -26.47
C ASN A 11 16.56 -21.10 -26.18
N GLN A 12 15.34 -21.43 -25.80
CA GLN A 12 14.33 -20.43 -25.40
C GLN A 12 14.66 -19.81 -24.03
N ASP A 13 15.14 -20.61 -23.08
CA ASP A 13 15.54 -20.14 -21.76
C ASP A 13 16.81 -19.28 -21.85
N PHE A 14 17.77 -19.64 -22.73
CA PHE A 14 18.98 -18.85 -22.95
C PHE A 14 18.67 -17.49 -23.60
N SER A 15 17.75 -17.43 -24.54
CA SER A 15 17.31 -16.17 -25.17
C SER A 15 16.57 -15.26 -24.18
N LYS A 16 15.79 -15.84 -23.27
CA LYS A 16 15.14 -15.09 -22.18
C LYS A 16 16.15 -14.57 -21.17
N ILE A 17 17.13 -15.37 -20.79
CA ILE A 17 18.20 -14.98 -19.87
C ILE A 17 19.06 -13.88 -20.50
N LEU A 18 19.43 -13.98 -21.78
CA LEU A 18 20.13 -12.91 -22.49
C LEU A 18 19.31 -11.62 -22.58
N GLY A 19 18.00 -11.70 -22.84
CA GLY A 19 17.10 -10.56 -22.83
C GLY A 19 17.02 -9.88 -21.45
N GLU A 20 17.13 -10.63 -20.37
CA GLU A 20 17.21 -10.08 -19.02
C GLU A 20 18.59 -9.49 -18.72
N PHE A 21 19.67 -10.12 -19.16
CA PHE A 21 21.02 -9.55 -19.03
C PHE A 21 21.18 -8.25 -19.82
N ASP A 22 20.58 -8.13 -21.02
CA ASP A 22 20.57 -6.89 -21.79
C ASP A 22 19.78 -5.76 -21.10
N LYS A 23 18.73 -6.09 -20.35
CA LYS A 23 17.98 -5.13 -19.53
C LYS A 23 18.79 -4.68 -18.29
N ILE A 24 19.59 -5.58 -17.72
CA ILE A 24 20.45 -5.28 -16.55
C ILE A 24 21.72 -4.53 -16.96
N ALA A 25 22.28 -4.82 -18.13
CA ALA A 25 23.55 -4.27 -18.60
C ALA A 25 23.46 -2.88 -19.26
N LYS A 26 22.27 -2.41 -19.64
CA LYS A 26 22.09 -1.05 -20.14
C LYS A 26 22.01 -0.08 -18.97
N PRO A 27 22.98 0.83 -18.76
CA PRO A 27 22.80 1.93 -17.84
C PRO A 27 21.60 2.74 -18.35
N SER A 28 20.59 2.91 -17.52
CA SER A 28 19.44 3.75 -17.87
C SER A 28 19.91 5.19 -17.94
N GLU A 29 20.11 5.70 -19.15
CA GLU A 29 20.13 7.14 -19.36
C GLU A 29 18.78 7.71 -18.91
N GLY A 30 18.83 8.52 -17.88
CA GLY A 30 17.90 9.48 -17.34
C GLY A 30 16.45 9.50 -17.84
N GLY A 31 15.67 8.56 -17.39
CA GLY A 31 14.23 8.50 -17.58
C GLY A 31 13.74 7.31 -16.76
N GLY A 32 13.54 7.49 -15.45
CA GLY A 32 13.13 6.45 -14.55
C GLY A 32 11.79 5.86 -14.98
N LYS A 33 11.81 4.74 -15.69
CA LYS A 33 10.67 3.84 -15.71
C LYS A 33 10.58 3.27 -14.31
N SER A 34 9.60 3.74 -13.55
CA SER A 34 9.12 3.04 -12.36
C SER A 34 8.87 1.59 -12.78
N TYR A 35 9.50 0.64 -12.10
CA TYR A 35 9.08 -0.75 -12.17
C TYR A 35 7.78 -0.86 -11.37
N GLU A 36 6.69 -0.29 -11.92
CA GLU A 36 5.36 -0.56 -11.39
C GLU A 36 5.09 -2.03 -11.63
N ASP A 37 4.75 -2.74 -10.59
CA ASP A 37 4.28 -4.11 -10.70
C ASP A 37 2.91 -4.07 -11.37
N ASP A 38 2.82 -4.48 -12.63
CA ASP A 38 1.62 -4.45 -13.47
C ASP A 38 0.44 -5.26 -12.88
N ARG A 39 0.69 -6.06 -11.87
CA ARG A 39 -0.35 -6.77 -11.12
C ARG A 39 -1.18 -5.82 -10.26
N PHE A 40 -0.59 -4.69 -9.82
CA PHE A 40 -1.29 -3.73 -8.99
C PHE A 40 -2.17 -2.80 -9.82
N TRP A 41 -3.39 -2.67 -9.36
CA TRP A 41 -4.31 -1.67 -9.86
C TRP A 41 -4.35 -0.46 -8.90
N LYS A 42 -4.36 0.72 -9.50
CA LYS A 42 -4.51 2.00 -8.79
C LYS A 42 -5.65 2.79 -9.43
N LEU A 43 -6.46 3.40 -8.59
CA LEU A 43 -7.51 4.31 -9.04
C LEU A 43 -6.89 5.55 -9.69
N THR A 44 -7.32 5.88 -10.92
CA THR A 44 -6.78 7.01 -11.67
C THR A 44 -7.65 8.25 -11.47
N PRO A 45 -7.13 9.32 -10.83
CA PRO A 45 -7.90 10.54 -10.61
C PRO A 45 -8.02 11.38 -11.89
N ASP A 46 -9.10 12.14 -11.97
CA ASP A 46 -9.30 13.22 -12.93
C ASP A 46 -8.47 14.46 -12.58
N LYS A 47 -8.57 15.52 -13.39
CA LYS A 47 -7.85 16.78 -13.16
C LYS A 47 -8.24 17.48 -11.84
N ALA A 48 -9.42 17.21 -11.30
CA ALA A 48 -9.89 17.73 -10.01
C ALA A 48 -9.45 16.86 -8.82
N GLY A 49 -8.83 15.71 -9.09
CA GLY A 49 -8.41 14.76 -8.06
C GLY A 49 -9.51 13.82 -7.59
N ASN A 50 -10.62 13.73 -8.33
CA ASN A 50 -11.70 12.79 -8.06
C ASN A 50 -11.54 11.53 -8.90
N ALA A 51 -11.91 10.39 -8.34
CA ALA A 51 -11.94 9.13 -9.08
C ALA A 51 -13.02 8.21 -8.55
N THR A 52 -13.51 7.33 -9.41
CA THR A 52 -14.48 6.30 -9.03
C THR A 52 -14.20 5.01 -9.80
N ALA A 53 -14.42 3.89 -9.15
CA ALA A 53 -14.45 2.57 -9.77
C ALA A 53 -15.39 1.65 -8.98
N THR A 54 -15.81 0.56 -9.59
CA THR A 54 -16.52 -0.53 -8.91
C THR A 54 -15.66 -1.76 -8.97
N ILE A 55 -15.36 -2.34 -7.81
CA ILE A 55 -14.54 -3.54 -7.67
C ILE A 55 -15.25 -4.57 -6.79
N ARG A 56 -14.82 -5.82 -6.88
CA ARG A 56 -15.25 -6.89 -5.98
C ARG A 56 -14.00 -7.48 -5.30
N PHE A 57 -13.98 -7.51 -3.98
CA PHE A 57 -12.96 -8.24 -3.24
C PHE A 57 -13.13 -9.74 -3.44
N LEU A 58 -12.01 -10.44 -3.61
CA LEU A 58 -12.03 -11.88 -3.89
C LEU A 58 -11.67 -12.71 -2.64
N PRO A 59 -12.10 -13.96 -2.55
CA PRO A 59 -11.77 -14.84 -1.44
C PRO A 59 -10.26 -15.11 -1.34
N ARG A 60 -9.84 -15.74 -0.26
CA ARG A 60 -8.45 -16.16 -0.10
C ARG A 60 -8.03 -17.17 -1.18
N VAL A 61 -6.79 -17.07 -1.61
CA VAL A 61 -6.16 -18.09 -2.47
C VAL A 61 -5.81 -19.31 -1.63
N GLU A 62 -5.80 -20.47 -2.22
CA GLU A 62 -5.37 -21.70 -1.55
C GLU A 62 -3.93 -21.55 -1.02
N GLY A 63 -3.74 -21.84 0.27
CA GLY A 63 -2.48 -21.69 0.98
C GLY A 63 -2.24 -20.30 1.60
N ASP A 64 -3.07 -19.31 1.32
CA ASP A 64 -3.10 -18.05 2.06
C ASP A 64 -4.00 -18.20 3.31
N GLU A 65 -3.67 -17.52 4.39
CA GLU A 65 -4.44 -17.55 5.64
C GLU A 65 -5.70 -16.67 5.55
N PHE A 66 -5.56 -15.47 4.95
CA PHE A 66 -6.60 -14.47 4.81
C PHE A 66 -6.75 -14.00 3.36
N PRO A 67 -7.91 -13.41 2.98
CA PRO A 67 -8.10 -12.78 1.66
C PRO A 67 -7.38 -11.43 1.53
N TRP A 68 -6.48 -11.10 2.44
CA TRP A 68 -5.60 -9.92 2.41
C TRP A 68 -4.25 -10.23 3.04
N ALA A 69 -3.21 -9.55 2.57
CA ALA A 69 -1.93 -9.43 3.26
C ALA A 69 -1.87 -8.08 4.00
N ARG A 70 -1.35 -8.07 5.22
CA ARG A 70 -1.13 -6.87 6.03
C ARG A 70 0.36 -6.57 6.07
N VAL A 71 0.76 -5.40 5.58
CA VAL A 71 2.17 -5.03 5.44
C VAL A 71 2.41 -3.68 6.11
N PHE A 72 3.41 -3.60 6.96
CA PHE A 72 3.91 -2.35 7.51
C PHE A 72 5.14 -1.90 6.75
N ASN A 73 5.23 -0.61 6.46
CA ASN A 73 6.40 0.01 5.88
C ASN A 73 6.72 1.34 6.55
N HIS A 74 7.99 1.75 6.49
CA HIS A 74 8.41 3.10 6.85
C HIS A 74 8.70 3.89 5.59
N SER A 75 8.27 5.14 5.57
CA SER A 75 8.56 6.07 4.50
C SER A 75 8.64 7.47 5.08
N PHE A 76 9.88 7.98 5.21
CA PHE A 76 10.15 9.31 5.72
C PHE A 76 11.48 9.85 5.18
N GLN A 77 11.63 11.16 5.27
CA GLN A 77 12.83 11.87 4.87
C GLN A 77 13.67 12.23 6.10
N GLY A 78 14.96 11.91 6.06
CA GLY A 78 15.89 12.29 7.10
C GLY A 78 16.27 13.79 7.04
N PRO A 79 17.05 14.29 8.00
CA PRO A 79 17.44 15.71 8.11
C PRO A 79 18.17 16.25 6.87
N THR A 80 18.86 15.38 6.14
CA THR A 80 19.63 15.72 4.94
C THR A 80 18.84 15.59 3.63
N GLY A 81 17.54 15.31 3.71
CA GLY A 81 16.70 15.10 2.55
C GLY A 81 16.76 13.69 1.97
N LYS A 82 17.53 12.76 2.55
CA LYS A 82 17.56 11.35 2.12
C LYS A 82 16.31 10.63 2.58
N TRP A 83 15.81 9.73 1.72
CA TRP A 83 14.62 8.93 2.00
C TRP A 83 14.97 7.59 2.66
N TYR A 84 14.21 7.27 3.70
CA TYR A 84 14.11 5.92 4.25
C TYR A 84 12.79 5.32 3.81
N ILE A 85 12.82 4.38 2.86
CA ILE A 85 11.64 3.65 2.37
C ILE A 85 12.00 2.18 2.44
N GLU A 86 11.37 1.45 3.37
CA GLU A 86 11.62 0.01 3.60
C GLU A 86 10.40 -0.65 4.25
N ASN A 87 10.21 -1.93 3.95
CA ASN A 87 9.26 -2.75 4.70
C ASN A 87 9.73 -2.91 6.14
N SER A 88 8.80 -2.77 7.08
CA SER A 88 9.08 -2.93 8.51
C SER A 88 9.04 -4.39 8.92
N LEU A 89 10.04 -4.82 9.69
CA LEU A 89 10.13 -6.16 10.27
C LEU A 89 8.96 -6.49 11.19
N THR A 90 8.26 -5.48 11.70
CA THR A 90 7.03 -5.71 12.50
C THR A 90 5.90 -6.38 11.70
N THR A 91 5.97 -6.41 10.37
CA THR A 91 5.09 -7.23 9.53
C THR A 91 5.26 -8.72 9.83
N LEU A 92 6.48 -9.14 10.14
CA LEU A 92 6.84 -10.52 10.49
C LEU A 92 6.80 -10.78 11.99
N GLY A 93 6.40 -9.79 12.81
CA GLY A 93 6.45 -9.89 14.27
C GLY A 93 7.86 -9.74 14.87
N GLU A 94 8.83 -9.27 14.07
CA GLU A 94 10.21 -9.07 14.50
C GLU A 94 10.44 -7.60 14.94
N ASN A 95 11.49 -7.37 15.73
CA ASN A 95 11.92 -6.03 16.12
C ASN A 95 12.39 -5.23 14.90
N ASP A 96 12.12 -3.92 14.92
CA ASP A 96 12.42 -3.00 13.82
C ASP A 96 13.24 -1.80 14.34
N PRO A 97 14.37 -1.44 13.70
CA PRO A 97 15.25 -0.40 14.21
C PRO A 97 14.61 1.00 14.22
N VAL A 98 13.66 1.29 13.31
CA VAL A 98 12.91 2.55 13.33
C VAL A 98 11.89 2.54 14.47
N GLY A 99 11.22 1.41 14.71
CA GLY A 99 10.32 1.24 15.85
C GLY A 99 11.01 1.51 17.18
N GLU A 100 12.18 0.92 17.39
CA GLU A 100 12.99 1.13 18.60
C GLU A 100 13.49 2.59 18.74
N LEU A 101 13.89 3.22 17.64
CA LEU A 101 14.25 4.64 17.66
C LEU A 101 13.06 5.51 18.04
N ASN A 102 11.89 5.26 17.45
CA ASN A 102 10.67 6.01 17.72
C ASN A 102 10.21 5.84 19.16
N SER A 103 10.35 4.65 19.74
CA SER A 103 10.09 4.39 21.15
C SER A 103 10.95 5.28 22.05
N ARG A 104 12.27 5.32 21.80
CA ARG A 104 13.20 6.18 22.53
C ARG A 104 12.88 7.67 22.39
N LEU A 105 12.58 8.13 21.15
CA LEU A 105 12.22 9.52 20.89
C LEU A 105 10.93 9.92 21.61
N TRP A 106 9.93 9.04 21.58
CA TRP A 106 8.64 9.27 22.24
C TRP A 106 8.78 9.37 23.74
N ASN A 107 9.55 8.46 24.36
CA ASN A 107 9.76 8.39 25.79
C ASN A 107 10.75 9.42 26.35
N SER A 108 11.40 10.20 25.47
CA SER A 108 12.34 11.26 25.89
C SER A 108 11.69 12.47 26.57
N GLY A 109 10.37 12.58 26.53
CA GLY A 109 9.61 13.72 27.07
C GLY A 109 9.67 15.01 26.24
N SER A 110 10.48 15.06 25.17
CA SER A 110 10.62 16.23 24.30
C SER A 110 9.55 16.25 23.20
N GLU A 111 8.78 17.34 23.08
CA GLU A 111 7.80 17.48 21.99
C GLU A 111 8.46 17.48 20.60
N ALA A 112 9.67 18.04 20.46
CA ALA A 112 10.42 17.98 19.22
C ALA A 112 10.74 16.53 18.80
N ASN A 113 11.10 15.67 19.76
CA ASN A 113 11.37 14.25 19.51
C ASN A 113 10.09 13.49 19.18
N LYS A 114 8.97 13.80 19.83
CA LYS A 114 7.66 13.21 19.50
C LYS A 114 7.23 13.56 18.08
N GLU A 115 7.47 14.80 17.62
CA GLU A 115 7.20 15.19 16.23
C GLU A 115 8.03 14.41 15.22
N ILE A 116 9.30 14.13 15.53
CA ILE A 116 10.15 13.27 14.71
C ILE A 116 9.57 11.84 14.67
N ALA A 117 9.21 11.28 15.83
CA ALA A 117 8.61 9.95 15.90
C ALA A 117 7.30 9.85 15.09
N ARG A 118 6.42 10.88 15.14
CA ARG A 118 5.19 10.94 14.33
C ARG A 118 5.50 10.89 12.82
N LYS A 119 6.51 11.62 12.35
CA LYS A 119 6.93 11.63 10.94
C LYS A 119 7.55 10.30 10.49
N GLN A 120 8.17 9.57 11.39
CA GLN A 120 8.83 8.28 11.12
C GLN A 120 7.92 7.07 11.40
N LYS A 121 6.69 7.31 11.83
CA LYS A 121 5.71 6.26 12.13
C LYS A 121 5.59 5.29 10.95
N ARG A 122 5.48 3.99 11.28
CA ARG A 122 5.18 2.98 10.27
C ARG A 122 3.77 3.18 9.70
N LYS A 123 3.63 2.94 8.41
CA LYS A 123 2.36 2.97 7.69
C LYS A 123 1.83 1.56 7.53
N LEU A 124 0.54 1.38 7.76
CA LEU A 124 -0.15 0.12 7.54
C LEU A 124 -0.82 0.13 6.17
N SER A 125 -0.57 -0.92 5.40
CA SER A 125 -1.24 -1.18 4.13
C SER A 125 -1.80 -2.59 4.10
N TYR A 126 -2.92 -2.76 3.42
CA TYR A 126 -3.51 -4.05 3.08
C TYR A 126 -3.40 -4.28 1.58
N ILE A 127 -3.19 -5.52 1.19
CA ILE A 127 -3.14 -5.94 -0.21
C ILE A 127 -4.15 -7.06 -0.37
N ALA A 128 -5.06 -6.94 -1.33
CA ALA A 128 -6.05 -7.97 -1.62
C ALA A 128 -6.21 -8.16 -3.13
N ASN A 129 -6.68 -9.35 -3.53
CA ASN A 129 -7.14 -9.57 -4.88
C ASN A 129 -8.50 -8.91 -5.08
N VAL A 130 -8.65 -8.19 -6.18
CA VAL A 130 -9.92 -7.58 -6.57
C VAL A 130 -10.23 -7.90 -8.03
N TYR A 131 -11.51 -8.11 -8.32
CA TYR A 131 -12.04 -8.15 -9.68
C TYR A 131 -12.54 -6.75 -10.05
N ILE A 132 -12.06 -6.20 -11.14
CA ILE A 132 -12.43 -4.85 -11.61
C ILE A 132 -13.73 -4.98 -12.41
N ILE A 133 -14.82 -4.49 -11.85
CA ILE A 133 -16.14 -4.52 -12.50
C ILE A 133 -16.26 -3.34 -13.45
N ASN A 134 -15.93 -2.15 -12.98
CA ASN A 134 -15.97 -0.93 -13.79
C ASN A 134 -14.91 0.07 -13.37
N ASP A 135 -13.99 0.38 -14.27
CA ASP A 135 -12.99 1.42 -14.16
C ASP A 135 -13.19 2.43 -15.30
N PRO A 136 -13.94 3.52 -15.08
CA PRO A 136 -14.23 4.50 -16.12
C PRO A 136 -13.01 5.20 -16.69
N ALA A 137 -11.94 5.33 -15.90
CA ALA A 137 -10.70 5.98 -16.32
C ALA A 137 -9.81 5.07 -17.19
N LYS A 138 -9.91 3.74 -16.97
CA LYS A 138 -9.14 2.71 -17.68
C LYS A 138 -10.03 1.50 -17.96
N PRO A 139 -10.94 1.58 -18.97
CA PRO A 139 -11.89 0.50 -19.28
C PRO A 139 -11.23 -0.83 -19.64
N GLU A 140 -9.97 -0.83 -20.04
CA GLU A 140 -9.15 -2.02 -20.33
C GLU A 140 -8.94 -2.89 -19.07
N ASN A 141 -9.11 -2.34 -17.88
CA ASN A 141 -9.05 -3.09 -16.63
C ASN A 141 -10.32 -3.89 -16.35
N ASN A 142 -11.44 -3.54 -16.96
CA ASN A 142 -12.72 -4.19 -16.69
C ASN A 142 -12.65 -5.69 -16.99
N GLY A 143 -13.20 -6.51 -16.11
CA GLY A 143 -13.17 -7.97 -16.24
C GLY A 143 -11.81 -8.60 -15.89
N THR A 144 -10.86 -7.85 -15.33
CA THR A 144 -9.56 -8.38 -14.91
C THR A 144 -9.47 -8.54 -13.40
N VAL A 145 -8.63 -9.48 -12.97
CA VAL A 145 -8.23 -9.65 -11.57
C VAL A 145 -6.91 -8.91 -11.36
N LYS A 146 -6.85 -8.07 -10.35
CA LYS A 146 -5.68 -7.26 -9.99
C LYS A 146 -5.43 -7.28 -8.49
N LEU A 147 -4.22 -6.90 -8.09
CA LEU A 147 -3.90 -6.59 -6.71
C LEU A 147 -4.29 -5.14 -6.40
N PHE A 148 -4.93 -4.93 -5.26
CA PHE A 148 -5.27 -3.61 -4.78
C PHE A 148 -4.62 -3.36 -3.41
N LYS A 149 -3.80 -2.30 -3.33
CA LYS A 149 -3.18 -1.84 -2.08
C LYS A 149 -4.02 -0.70 -1.51
N PHE A 150 -4.44 -0.82 -0.25
CA PHE A 150 -5.32 0.15 0.40
C PHE A 150 -4.98 0.31 1.89
N GLY A 151 -5.42 1.42 2.45
CA GLY A 151 -5.18 1.77 3.85
C GLY A 151 -6.32 1.34 4.79
N LYS A 152 -6.15 1.69 6.09
CA LYS A 152 -7.08 1.37 7.17
C LYS A 152 -8.51 1.82 6.87
N LYS A 153 -8.73 3.02 6.34
CA LYS A 153 -10.09 3.57 6.07
C LYS A 153 -10.95 2.66 5.17
N ILE A 154 -10.34 2.00 4.19
CA ILE A 154 -11.06 1.03 3.33
C ILE A 154 -11.24 -0.29 4.10
N PHE A 155 -10.22 -0.71 4.86
CA PHE A 155 -10.32 -1.92 5.66
C PHE A 155 -11.41 -1.82 6.74
N ASP A 156 -11.56 -0.67 7.39
CA ASP A 156 -12.62 -0.42 8.35
C ASP A 156 -14.01 -0.61 7.72
N LYS A 157 -14.23 -0.10 6.50
CA LYS A 157 -15.50 -0.32 5.77
C LYS A 157 -15.76 -1.81 5.47
N ILE A 158 -14.70 -2.61 5.25
CA ILE A 158 -14.81 -4.07 5.11
C ILE A 158 -15.24 -4.68 6.45
N MET A 159 -14.61 -4.26 7.54
CA MET A 159 -14.94 -4.74 8.89
C MET A 159 -16.35 -4.35 9.31
N ASP A 160 -16.74 -3.09 9.09
CA ASP A 160 -18.10 -2.59 9.39
C ASP A 160 -19.17 -3.38 8.64
N LYS A 161 -18.90 -3.73 7.36
CA LYS A 161 -19.85 -4.52 6.57
C LYS A 161 -19.91 -5.98 7.01
N ALA A 162 -18.78 -6.55 7.45
CA ALA A 162 -18.71 -7.92 7.95
C ALA A 162 -19.28 -8.05 9.39
N ASN A 163 -19.16 -7.00 10.20
CA ASN A 163 -19.64 -6.96 11.58
C ASN A 163 -20.30 -5.61 11.87
N PRO A 164 -21.52 -5.37 11.36
CA PRO A 164 -22.20 -4.10 11.52
C PRO A 164 -22.50 -3.80 12.99
N THR A 165 -22.48 -2.52 13.34
CA THR A 165 -22.75 -2.05 14.71
C THR A 165 -24.25 -2.05 15.03
N PHE A 166 -25.10 -1.89 14.02
CA PHE A 166 -26.56 -1.77 14.20
C PHE A 166 -27.25 -3.11 13.95
N GLU A 167 -28.21 -3.47 14.81
CA GLU A 167 -28.92 -4.74 14.78
C GLU A 167 -29.83 -4.93 13.55
N ASP A 168 -30.21 -3.84 12.89
CA ASP A 168 -31.01 -3.84 11.65
C ASP A 168 -30.16 -4.10 10.40
N GLU A 169 -28.85 -4.02 10.49
CA GLU A 169 -27.92 -4.34 9.41
C GLU A 169 -27.53 -5.82 9.45
N LYS A 170 -27.50 -6.45 8.27
CA LYS A 170 -27.08 -7.85 8.14
C LYS A 170 -25.56 -7.92 7.88
N PRO A 171 -24.84 -8.79 8.61
CA PRO A 171 -23.44 -9.09 8.29
C PRO A 171 -23.27 -9.60 6.86
N VAL A 172 -22.28 -9.06 6.14
CA VAL A 172 -21.96 -9.48 4.77
C VAL A 172 -20.46 -9.80 4.68
N LEU A 173 -20.15 -11.04 4.33
CA LEU A 173 -18.79 -11.44 3.99
C LEU A 173 -18.46 -10.96 2.58
N VAL A 174 -17.88 -9.76 2.47
CA VAL A 174 -17.64 -9.07 1.17
C VAL A 174 -16.72 -9.82 0.21
N PHE A 175 -15.97 -10.81 0.73
CA PHE A 175 -15.09 -11.69 -0.05
C PHE A 175 -15.80 -12.92 -0.63
N ASP A 176 -17.09 -13.11 -0.35
CA ASP A 176 -17.85 -14.22 -0.85
C ASP A 176 -18.22 -14.03 -2.32
N LEU A 177 -18.20 -15.13 -3.10
CA LEU A 177 -18.48 -15.10 -4.53
C LEU A 177 -19.98 -15.06 -4.83
N TRP A 178 -20.81 -15.61 -3.95
CA TRP A 178 -22.26 -15.74 -4.14
C TRP A 178 -23.03 -14.66 -3.36
N GLU A 179 -22.67 -14.43 -2.09
CA GLU A 179 -23.36 -13.52 -1.18
C GLU A 179 -22.53 -12.31 -0.78
N GLY A 180 -21.44 -12.04 -1.49
CA GLY A 180 -20.60 -10.87 -1.24
C GLY A 180 -21.22 -9.59 -1.79
N ALA A 181 -20.47 -8.49 -1.76
CA ALA A 181 -20.94 -7.19 -2.22
C ALA A 181 -19.88 -6.45 -3.02
N ASP A 182 -20.33 -5.75 -4.07
CA ASP A 182 -19.44 -4.88 -4.84
C ASP A 182 -19.10 -3.64 -4.06
N PHE A 183 -17.85 -3.21 -4.18
CA PHE A 183 -17.37 -2.00 -3.53
C PHE A 183 -17.27 -0.85 -4.51
N LYS A 184 -18.07 0.18 -4.30
CA LYS A 184 -18.01 1.42 -5.05
C LYS A 184 -16.95 2.32 -4.42
N LEU A 185 -15.73 2.22 -4.95
CA LEU A 185 -14.58 3.01 -4.52
C LEU A 185 -14.70 4.41 -5.08
N ARG A 186 -14.65 5.40 -4.20
CA ARG A 186 -14.70 6.81 -4.54
C ARG A 186 -13.57 7.55 -3.84
N MET A 187 -12.78 8.26 -4.61
CA MET A 187 -11.72 9.11 -4.11
C MET A 187 -12.03 10.56 -4.43
N ARG A 188 -11.79 11.44 -3.49
CA ARG A 188 -11.80 12.89 -3.67
C ARG A 188 -10.62 13.52 -2.95
N LYS A 189 -10.17 14.68 -3.40
CA LYS A 189 -9.19 15.47 -2.64
C LYS A 189 -9.87 16.32 -1.59
N VAL A 190 -9.37 16.22 -0.33
CA VAL A 190 -9.76 17.05 0.79
C VAL A 190 -8.47 17.60 1.40
N ASP A 191 -8.29 18.91 1.42
CA ASP A 191 -7.09 19.60 1.94
C ASP A 191 -5.77 19.10 1.31
N GLY A 192 -5.83 18.70 0.02
CA GLY A 192 -4.68 18.19 -0.70
C GLY A 192 -4.44 16.68 -0.57
N TYR A 193 -5.19 15.99 0.29
CA TYR A 193 -5.07 14.54 0.54
C TYR A 193 -6.17 13.74 -0.13
N SER A 194 -5.85 12.52 -0.57
CA SER A 194 -6.85 11.57 -1.08
C SER A 194 -7.73 11.08 0.06
N ASN A 195 -9.04 11.20 -0.11
CA ASN A 195 -10.03 10.75 0.86
C ASN A 195 -11.02 9.78 0.21
N TYR A 196 -11.30 8.67 0.90
CA TYR A 196 -12.16 7.57 0.46
C TYR A 196 -13.44 7.44 1.28
N ASP A 197 -13.81 8.48 2.04
CA ASP A 197 -14.95 8.51 2.96
C ASP A 197 -16.29 8.15 2.29
N GLN A 198 -16.47 8.56 1.04
CA GLN A 198 -17.69 8.30 0.25
C GLN A 198 -17.72 6.92 -0.43
N SER A 199 -16.71 6.09 -0.22
CA SER A 199 -16.72 4.73 -0.72
C SER A 199 -17.69 3.88 0.10
N GLN A 200 -18.42 2.97 -0.56
CA GLN A 200 -19.43 2.14 0.09
C GLN A 200 -19.60 0.81 -0.62
N PHE A 201 -20.08 -0.18 0.11
CA PHE A 201 -20.53 -1.44 -0.47
C PHE A 201 -21.94 -1.28 -1.05
N ASN A 202 -22.18 -1.92 -2.18
CA ASN A 202 -23.51 -2.11 -2.74
C ASN A 202 -24.27 -3.20 -1.95
N GLU A 203 -25.48 -3.50 -2.39
CA GLU A 203 -26.24 -4.67 -1.91
C GLU A 203 -25.51 -5.96 -2.30
N GLN A 204 -25.83 -7.04 -1.57
CA GLN A 204 -25.30 -8.37 -1.85
C GLN A 204 -25.69 -8.84 -3.25
N THR A 205 -24.74 -9.41 -3.97
CA THR A 205 -24.95 -9.97 -5.30
C THR A 205 -23.90 -11.02 -5.60
N GLU A 206 -24.20 -11.93 -6.51
CA GLU A 206 -23.20 -12.84 -7.07
C GLU A 206 -22.18 -12.08 -7.93
N ILE A 207 -20.94 -12.54 -7.92
CA ILE A 207 -19.88 -11.94 -8.75
C ILE A 207 -20.05 -12.26 -10.25
N ALA A 208 -20.63 -13.42 -10.56
CA ALA A 208 -20.87 -13.89 -11.91
C ALA A 208 -22.05 -14.90 -11.89
N PRO A 209 -22.81 -15.03 -13.01
CA PRO A 209 -24.01 -15.85 -13.05
C PRO A 209 -23.74 -17.37 -12.98
N THR A 210 -22.59 -17.85 -13.45
CA THR A 210 -22.27 -19.28 -13.48
C THR A 210 -21.07 -19.63 -12.61
N ASP A 211 -20.98 -20.88 -12.16
CA ASP A 211 -19.86 -21.36 -11.36
C ASP A 211 -18.57 -21.44 -12.20
N GLU A 212 -18.68 -21.71 -13.51
CA GLU A 212 -17.55 -21.69 -14.44
C GLU A 212 -16.91 -20.30 -14.54
N GLU A 213 -17.73 -19.25 -14.61
CA GLU A 213 -17.25 -17.88 -14.64
C GLU A 213 -16.63 -17.47 -13.30
N LYS A 214 -17.22 -17.90 -12.16
CA LYS A 214 -16.65 -17.69 -10.84
C LYS A 214 -15.26 -18.35 -10.73
N LEU A 215 -15.13 -19.60 -11.19
CA LEU A 215 -13.85 -20.31 -11.22
C LEU A 215 -12.82 -19.64 -12.15
N ALA A 216 -13.26 -19.14 -13.30
CA ALA A 216 -12.39 -18.40 -14.23
C ALA A 216 -11.86 -17.10 -13.63
N ILE A 217 -12.63 -16.44 -12.78
CA ILE A 217 -12.19 -15.24 -12.03
C ILE A 217 -11.17 -15.63 -10.96
N VAL A 218 -11.49 -16.57 -10.07
CA VAL A 218 -10.61 -16.92 -8.95
C VAL A 218 -9.30 -17.59 -9.39
N SER A 219 -9.30 -18.28 -10.53
CA SER A 219 -8.08 -18.89 -11.10
C SER A 219 -7.01 -17.85 -11.50
N LYS A 220 -7.38 -16.58 -11.63
CA LYS A 220 -6.48 -15.48 -11.99
C LYS A 220 -5.93 -14.72 -10.76
N GLN A 221 -6.27 -15.14 -9.54
CA GLN A 221 -5.81 -14.49 -8.33
C GLN A 221 -4.29 -14.68 -8.12
N TYR A 222 -3.71 -13.72 -7.45
CA TYR A 222 -2.30 -13.72 -7.05
C TYR A 222 -2.18 -14.21 -5.60
N LYS A 223 -1.10 -14.91 -5.31
CA LYS A 223 -0.80 -15.40 -3.97
C LYS A 223 -0.37 -14.24 -3.07
N LEU A 224 -1.10 -14.00 -1.98
CA LEU A 224 -0.89 -12.84 -1.12
C LEU A 224 0.21 -13.07 -0.08
N SER A 225 0.46 -14.33 0.31
CA SER A 225 1.57 -14.67 1.21
C SER A 225 2.94 -14.27 0.67
N GLU A 226 3.09 -14.05 -0.65
CA GLU A 226 4.34 -13.54 -1.20
C GLU A 226 4.74 -12.17 -0.62
N PHE A 227 3.77 -11.30 -0.24
CA PHE A 227 4.06 -9.97 0.29
C PHE A 227 4.55 -9.99 1.73
N THR A 228 4.31 -11.08 2.45
CA THR A 228 4.81 -11.31 3.81
C THR A 228 5.96 -12.33 3.87
N ASP A 229 6.45 -12.78 2.72
CA ASP A 229 7.62 -13.66 2.63
C ASP A 229 8.88 -12.94 3.12
N ARG A 230 9.66 -13.59 3.97
CA ARG A 230 10.92 -13.08 4.57
C ARG A 230 11.90 -12.49 3.55
N LYS A 231 11.91 -13.00 2.33
CA LYS A 231 12.78 -12.51 1.24
C LYS A 231 12.52 -11.04 0.84
N ASN A 232 11.33 -10.51 1.13
CA ASN A 232 10.95 -9.13 0.82
C ASN A 232 11.32 -8.14 1.93
N PHE A 233 12.00 -8.62 2.98
CA PHE A 233 12.41 -7.82 4.12
C PHE A 233 13.92 -7.89 4.29
N LYS A 234 14.55 -6.75 4.44
CA LYS A 234 15.96 -6.65 4.80
C LYS A 234 16.18 -7.15 6.23
N SER A 235 17.40 -7.54 6.54
CA SER A 235 17.76 -7.88 7.91
C SER A 235 17.74 -6.64 8.81
N TYR A 236 17.61 -6.86 10.11
CA TYR A 236 17.67 -5.78 11.11
C TYR A 236 18.92 -4.92 10.96
N ASP A 237 20.10 -5.53 10.75
CA ASP A 237 21.38 -4.81 10.63
C ASP A 237 21.44 -3.96 9.35
N GLU A 238 20.90 -4.44 8.24
CA GLU A 238 20.82 -3.66 6.99
C GLU A 238 19.89 -2.47 7.14
N LEU A 239 18.73 -2.66 7.77
CA LEU A 239 17.77 -1.60 8.07
C LEU A 239 18.37 -0.56 9.01
N LYS A 240 19.08 -1.02 10.06
CA LYS A 240 19.77 -0.14 11.01
C LYS A 240 20.86 0.70 10.34
N LYS A 241 21.71 0.09 9.52
CA LYS A 241 22.73 0.80 8.73
C LYS A 241 22.11 1.85 7.81
N LYS A 242 21.00 1.49 7.11
CA LYS A 242 20.30 2.44 6.26
C LYS A 242 19.69 3.59 7.08
N LEU A 243 19.13 3.30 8.25
CA LEU A 243 18.58 4.30 9.15
C LEU A 243 19.66 5.29 9.61
N GLU A 244 20.79 4.79 10.08
CA GLU A 244 21.96 5.61 10.49
C GLU A 244 22.43 6.49 9.33
N MET A 245 22.57 5.95 8.12
CA MET A 245 22.97 6.69 6.92
C MET A 245 21.97 7.79 6.54
N VAL A 246 20.66 7.57 6.72
CA VAL A 246 19.63 8.56 6.43
C VAL A 246 19.61 9.66 7.49
N LEU A 247 19.92 9.33 8.74
CA LEU A 247 19.91 10.29 9.86
C LEU A 247 21.24 11.05 10.02
N SER A 248 22.40 10.40 9.78
CA SER A 248 23.72 10.99 10.00
C SER A 248 24.20 11.93 8.90
N GLY A 249 23.55 11.93 7.77
CA GLY A 249 23.94 12.81 6.66
C GLY A 249 25.15 12.35 5.84
N GLU A 250 25.75 11.19 6.11
CA GLU A 250 26.82 10.63 5.30
C GLU A 250 26.34 10.19 3.90
N SER A 251 27.16 10.52 2.87
CA SER A 251 26.79 10.32 1.47
C SER A 251 26.87 8.85 1.10
N ALA A 252 25.70 8.19 0.88
CA ALA A 252 25.62 7.02 0.03
C ALA A 252 25.20 7.43 -1.40
N PRO A 253 25.52 6.65 -2.45
CA PRO A 253 25.14 6.98 -3.82
C PRO A 253 23.62 7.12 -3.93
N SER A 254 23.18 8.30 -4.37
CA SER A 254 21.79 8.69 -4.43
C SER A 254 21.04 7.92 -5.53
N ARG A 255 20.05 7.15 -5.14
CA ARG A 255 18.90 6.95 -6.03
C ARG A 255 18.12 8.27 -6.08
N SER A 256 17.75 8.74 -7.27
CA SER A 256 17.12 10.06 -7.40
C SER A 256 15.77 10.10 -6.67
N ALA A 257 15.45 11.25 -6.05
CA ALA A 257 14.19 11.47 -5.32
C ALA A 257 12.94 11.19 -6.19
N ALA A 258 13.06 11.30 -7.51
CA ALA A 258 12.00 11.00 -8.47
C ALA A 258 11.63 9.51 -8.53
N GLN A 259 12.57 8.59 -8.35
CA GLN A 259 12.32 7.15 -8.33
C GLN A 259 11.63 6.66 -7.05
N MET A 260 11.63 7.48 -6.01
CA MET A 260 11.08 7.16 -4.70
C MET A 260 9.71 7.80 -4.45
N ALA A 261 9.39 8.88 -5.15
CA ALA A 261 8.12 9.62 -4.99
C ALA A 261 6.93 8.97 -5.73
N GLU A 262 7.18 8.11 -6.71
CA GLU A 262 6.11 7.43 -7.47
C GLU A 262 5.52 6.22 -6.76
N GLU A 263 6.17 5.71 -5.69
CA GLU A 263 5.63 4.59 -4.90
C GLU A 263 4.63 5.01 -3.82
N GLU A 264 4.44 6.30 -3.58
CA GLU A 264 3.52 6.78 -2.55
C GLU A 264 2.46 7.72 -3.13
N ASP A 265 1.22 7.52 -2.70
CA ASP A 265 0.12 8.50 -2.74
C ASP A 265 0.56 9.77 -1.98
N ARG A 266 1.37 10.63 -2.62
CA ARG A 266 1.79 11.91 -2.05
C ARG A 266 0.95 13.03 -2.60
N PRO A 267 0.36 13.87 -1.75
CA PRO A 267 -0.10 15.17 -2.19
C PRO A 267 1.11 16.05 -2.54
N ALA A 268 1.11 16.61 -3.74
CA ALA A 268 2.11 17.57 -4.15
C ALA A 268 2.02 18.81 -3.24
N ALA A 269 3.09 19.07 -2.50
CA ALA A 269 3.25 20.33 -1.79
C ALA A 269 3.46 21.45 -2.81
N ALA A 270 2.49 22.35 -2.93
CA ALA A 270 2.65 23.61 -3.63
C ALA A 270 3.67 24.48 -2.89
N ALA A 271 4.59 25.08 -3.63
CA ALA A 271 5.57 26.03 -3.10
C ALA A 271 4.83 27.24 -2.45
N PRO A 272 5.27 27.74 -1.31
CA PRO A 272 4.61 28.87 -0.68
C PRO A 272 5.03 30.19 -1.34
N GLU A 273 4.07 30.85 -1.98
CA GLU A 273 4.15 32.28 -2.16
C GLU A 273 3.93 32.98 -0.80
N ARG A 274 4.90 33.79 -0.40
CA ARG A 274 4.82 34.61 0.81
C ARG A 274 3.78 35.71 0.64
N VAL A 275 2.67 35.60 1.38
CA VAL A 275 1.85 36.77 1.73
C VAL A 275 1.50 36.71 3.22
N SER A 276 2.05 37.67 3.93
CA SER A 276 1.78 37.91 5.35
C SER A 276 0.37 38.46 5.56
N LYS A 277 -0.44 37.81 6.44
CA LYS A 277 -1.52 38.46 7.25
C LYS A 277 -2.06 37.52 8.34
N PRO A 278 -2.79 38.04 9.34
CA PRO A 278 -2.57 37.72 10.76
C PRO A 278 -3.40 36.54 11.27
N ALA A 279 -2.96 36.00 12.41
CA ALA A 279 -3.46 34.82 13.08
C ALA A 279 -4.98 34.84 13.39
N PRO A 280 -5.71 33.74 13.14
CA PRO A 280 -6.94 33.40 13.82
C PRO A 280 -6.73 32.41 14.96
N GLN A 281 -7.54 32.56 16.00
CA GLN A 281 -7.58 31.77 17.23
C GLN A 281 -7.84 30.28 16.99
N PRO A 282 -7.44 29.38 17.92
CA PRO A 282 -7.52 27.95 17.72
C PRO A 282 -8.99 27.47 17.74
N ARG A 283 -9.42 26.93 16.62
CA ARG A 283 -10.60 26.05 16.57
C ARG A 283 -10.15 24.64 16.91
N VAL A 284 -10.85 24.05 17.85
CA VAL A 284 -10.71 22.65 18.23
C VAL A 284 -10.90 21.79 16.96
N ALA A 285 -9.83 21.14 16.51
CA ALA A 285 -9.88 20.24 15.38
C ALA A 285 -10.61 18.95 15.78
N ALA A 286 -11.53 18.51 14.93
CA ALA A 286 -12.14 17.19 15.06
C ALA A 286 -11.06 16.13 14.85
N THR A 287 -10.91 15.23 15.81
CA THR A 287 -10.01 14.05 15.72
C THR A 287 -10.36 13.23 14.50
N THR A 288 -9.38 13.02 13.61
CA THR A 288 -9.52 12.14 12.46
C THR A 288 -9.18 10.69 12.86
N ALA A 289 -9.70 9.70 12.14
CA ALA A 289 -9.43 8.27 12.41
C ALA A 289 -7.92 7.92 12.36
N ASP A 290 -7.09 8.73 11.69
CA ASP A 290 -5.63 8.60 11.71
C ASP A 290 -5.04 8.95 13.09
N ASP A 291 -5.69 9.86 13.85
CA ASP A 291 -5.24 10.25 15.19
C ASP A 291 -5.46 9.13 16.23
N GLU A 292 -6.51 8.31 16.07
CA GLU A 292 -6.76 7.17 16.97
C GLU A 292 -5.74 6.03 16.78
N ASP A 293 -5.33 5.76 15.53
CA ASP A 293 -4.24 4.81 15.24
C ASP A 293 -2.90 5.34 15.74
N ASP A 294 -2.69 6.65 15.68
CA ASP A 294 -1.51 7.30 16.23
C ASP A 294 -1.45 7.15 17.74
N LEU A 295 -2.54 7.39 18.44
CA LEU A 295 -2.63 7.23 19.89
C LEU A 295 -2.36 5.77 20.30
N SER A 296 -2.95 4.78 19.61
CA SER A 296 -2.76 3.37 19.91
C SER A 296 -1.32 2.90 19.66
N TYR A 297 -0.68 3.38 18.58
CA TYR A 297 0.71 3.08 18.27
C TYR A 297 1.65 3.65 19.35
N PHE A 298 1.47 4.93 19.69
CA PHE A 298 2.34 5.58 20.67
C PHE A 298 2.06 5.14 22.11
N GLN A 299 0.84 4.70 22.46
CA GLN A 299 0.55 4.05 23.74
C GLN A 299 1.30 2.72 23.89
N LYS A 300 1.41 1.94 22.81
CA LYS A 300 2.23 0.71 22.83
C LYS A 300 3.70 1.03 23.00
N LEU A 301 4.23 2.05 22.31
CA LEU A 301 5.61 2.50 22.47
C LEU A 301 5.92 3.02 23.88
N ALA A 302 4.94 3.57 24.60
CA ALA A 302 5.12 4.05 25.96
C ALA A 302 5.14 2.92 27.02
N ASN A 303 4.65 1.72 26.66
CA ASN A 303 4.55 0.55 27.56
C ASN A 303 5.64 -0.51 27.28
N GLU A 304 6.48 -0.33 26.27
CA GLU A 304 7.70 -1.09 25.99
C GLU A 304 8.94 -0.39 26.61
#